data_573f2a90238f00224ac603b511d07655
#
_entry.id   573f2a90238f00224ac603b511d07655
#
_cell.length_a   1.000
_cell.length_b   1.000
_cell.length_c   1.000
_cell.angle_alpha   90.00
_cell.angle_beta   90.00
_cell.angle_gamma   90.00
#
_symmetry.space_group_name_H-M   'P 1'
#
loop_
_entity.id
_entity.type
_entity.pdbx_description
1 polymer ?
#
loop_
_entity_poly.entity_id
_entity_poly.type
_entity_poly.pdbx_seq_one_letter_code
_entity_poly.pdbx_strand_id
1 'polypeptide(L)'
;MKRLICTVLVLMLVLGLCACGTAETPKAESTVAATEAPVVPAETETPADGKVTYTIHVQDEDGAAIAGAMVQICMDTCLPGMTDAEGNAVFTVDEADYKVSFLTLPAGYTYTTDETEFYFDGATEITLTLKAE
;
A
#
# COMPACT_ATOMS: atom_id res chain seq x y z
N MET A 1 20.65 -27.13 -32.46
CA MET A 1 21.56 -26.96 -31.31
C MET A 1 20.91 -26.30 -30.09
N LYS A 2 19.75 -25.62 -30.21
CA LYS A 2 19.07 -25.01 -29.06
C LYS A 2 18.22 -25.96 -28.18
N ARG A 3 17.90 -27.15 -28.68
CA ARG A 3 17.05 -28.13 -27.96
C ARG A 3 17.83 -29.10 -27.05
N LEU A 4 19.15 -29.17 -27.20
CA LEU A 4 20.00 -30.09 -26.42
C LEU A 4 20.44 -29.49 -25.08
N ILE A 5 20.39 -28.17 -24.92
CA ILE A 5 20.84 -27.47 -23.71
C ILE A 5 19.77 -27.53 -22.61
N CYS A 6 18.49 -27.59 -22.98
CA CYS A 6 17.39 -27.66 -22.00
C CYS A 6 17.30 -29.01 -21.26
N THR A 7 17.75 -30.10 -21.89
CA THR A 7 17.65 -31.45 -21.28
C THR A 7 18.76 -31.73 -20.25
N VAL A 8 19.90 -31.07 -20.35
CA VAL A 8 21.01 -31.21 -19.40
C VAL A 8 20.76 -30.43 -18.11
N LEU A 9 20.02 -29.30 -18.20
CA LEU A 9 19.73 -28.46 -17.03
C LEU A 9 18.69 -29.08 -16.09
N VAL A 10 17.78 -29.92 -16.62
CA VAL A 10 16.73 -30.58 -15.81
C VAL A 10 17.27 -31.79 -15.05
N LEU A 11 18.37 -32.39 -15.51
CA LEU A 11 18.94 -33.61 -14.87
C LEU A 11 19.84 -33.30 -13.66
N MET A 12 20.28 -32.04 -13.49
CA MET A 12 21.13 -31.63 -12.35
C MET A 12 20.32 -31.16 -11.12
N LEU A 13 19.01 -31.10 -11.20
CA LEU A 13 18.16 -30.54 -10.11
C LEU A 13 17.56 -31.63 -9.19
N VAL A 14 17.89 -32.95 -9.41
CA VAL A 14 17.24 -34.06 -8.71
C VAL A 14 18.14 -34.72 -7.64
N LEU A 15 19.38 -34.28 -7.46
CA LEU A 15 20.35 -34.93 -6.56
C LEU A 15 20.78 -34.08 -5.36
N GLY A 16 19.82 -33.40 -4.70
CA GLY A 16 20.14 -32.53 -3.56
C GLY A 16 19.19 -32.61 -2.37
N LEU A 17 18.64 -33.81 -2.05
CA LEU A 17 17.84 -33.97 -0.83
C LEU A 17 18.33 -35.18 -0.04
N CYS A 18 19.26 -34.96 0.87
CA CYS A 18 19.44 -35.78 2.07
C CYS A 18 20.44 -35.10 3.02
N ALA A 19 19.94 -34.42 4.06
CA ALA A 19 20.63 -34.39 5.36
C ALA A 19 19.58 -34.10 6.44
N CYS A 20 19.19 -35.20 7.11
CA CYS A 20 18.58 -35.19 8.43
C CYS A 20 19.49 -34.50 9.44
N GLY A 21 18.92 -33.63 10.28
CA GLY A 21 19.48 -33.12 11.50
C GLY A 21 18.39 -33.07 12.56
N THR A 22 18.30 -34.14 13.35
CA THR A 22 17.56 -34.25 14.61
C THR A 22 18.29 -33.51 15.73
N ALA A 23 17.54 -32.82 16.57
CA ALA A 23 17.69 -32.55 18.01
C ALA A 23 17.27 -31.08 18.27
N GLU A 24 16.52 -30.77 19.19
CA GLU A 24 16.09 -31.03 20.53
C GLU A 24 15.04 -29.98 20.92
N THR A 25 13.97 -30.43 21.52
CA THR A 25 12.97 -29.62 22.20
C THR A 25 13.58 -29.01 23.47
N PRO A 26 13.28 -27.76 23.80
CA PRO A 26 12.77 -27.47 25.13
C PRO A 26 11.37 -26.86 25.09
N LYS A 27 10.52 -27.57 25.79
CA LYS A 27 9.23 -27.19 26.34
C LYS A 27 9.34 -25.85 27.04
N ALA A 28 8.60 -24.87 26.52
CA ALA A 28 8.13 -23.74 27.30
C ALA A 28 6.68 -23.47 26.90
N GLU A 29 5.85 -23.98 27.77
CA GLU A 29 4.45 -23.64 27.91
C GLU A 29 4.31 -22.12 28.03
N SER A 30 3.68 -21.44 27.07
CA SER A 30 3.10 -20.16 27.28
C SER A 30 1.82 -20.09 26.45
N THR A 31 0.75 -20.44 27.13
CA THR A 31 -0.62 -20.14 26.78
C THR A 31 -0.73 -18.61 26.61
N VAL A 32 -0.78 -18.14 25.38
CA VAL A 32 -1.28 -16.79 25.11
C VAL A 32 -2.54 -16.97 24.27
N ALA A 33 -3.65 -16.70 24.95
CA ALA A 33 -4.96 -16.59 24.37
C ALA A 33 -4.90 -15.75 23.08
N ALA A 34 -5.53 -16.27 22.04
CA ALA A 34 -5.91 -15.49 20.88
C ALA A 34 -6.84 -14.37 21.39
N THR A 35 -6.27 -13.20 21.61
CA THR A 35 -7.07 -11.97 21.73
C THR A 35 -7.38 -11.56 20.30
N GLU A 36 -8.60 -11.81 19.88
CA GLU A 36 -9.21 -11.07 18.79
C GLU A 36 -8.97 -9.59 19.04
N ALA A 37 -8.16 -8.98 18.21
CA ALA A 37 -8.08 -7.54 18.15
C ALA A 37 -9.49 -7.03 17.75
N PRO A 38 -10.12 -6.18 18.55
CA PRO A 38 -11.35 -5.55 18.13
C PRO A 38 -11.02 -4.73 16.89
N VAL A 39 -11.75 -5.00 15.81
CA VAL A 39 -11.87 -4.10 14.68
C VAL A 39 -12.46 -2.83 15.25
N VAL A 40 -11.60 -1.85 15.54
CA VAL A 40 -12.02 -0.51 15.88
C VAL A 40 -12.57 0.08 14.58
N PRO A 41 -13.86 0.44 14.49
CA PRO A 41 -14.32 1.30 13.41
C PRO A 41 -13.46 2.57 13.51
N ALA A 42 -12.95 3.04 12.36
CA ALA A 42 -12.29 4.32 12.28
C ALA A 42 -13.31 5.39 12.72
N GLU A 43 -13.32 5.66 14.03
CA GLU A 43 -13.97 6.88 14.54
C GLU A 43 -13.14 8.03 13.97
N THR A 44 -13.82 8.88 13.24
CA THR A 44 -13.35 10.21 12.87
C THR A 44 -13.05 10.95 14.17
N GLU A 45 -11.85 10.75 14.71
CA GLU A 45 -11.35 11.57 15.80
C GLU A 45 -11.07 12.95 15.22
N THR A 46 -11.91 13.90 15.54
CA THR A 46 -11.63 15.32 15.33
C THR A 46 -10.34 15.62 16.10
N PRO A 47 -9.24 15.97 15.42
CA PRO A 47 -7.98 16.26 16.11
C PRO A 47 -8.19 17.44 17.04
N ALA A 48 -7.88 17.27 18.32
CA ALA A 48 -8.10 18.27 19.39
C ALA A 48 -7.17 19.49 19.30
N ASP A 49 -6.46 19.71 18.19
CA ASP A 49 -5.36 20.69 18.10
C ASP A 49 -5.39 21.54 16.80
N GLY A 50 -6.59 21.80 16.27
CA GLY A 50 -6.77 22.63 15.06
C GLY A 50 -6.26 21.99 13.78
N LYS A 51 -5.93 20.69 13.80
CA LYS A 51 -5.54 19.94 12.61
C LYS A 51 -6.76 19.29 11.95
N VAL A 52 -6.67 19.11 10.65
CA VAL A 52 -7.68 18.46 9.83
C VAL A 52 -7.09 17.16 9.27
N THR A 53 -7.90 16.13 9.20
CA THR A 53 -7.51 14.87 8.56
C THR A 53 -7.98 14.89 7.13
N TYR A 54 -7.04 14.82 6.20
CA TYR A 54 -7.27 14.69 4.77
C TYR A 54 -7.06 13.24 4.34
N THR A 55 -7.99 12.71 3.56
CA THR A 55 -7.94 11.33 3.04
C THR A 55 -7.90 11.34 1.52
N ILE A 56 -6.95 10.62 0.94
CA ILE A 56 -6.84 10.40 -0.50
C ILE A 56 -7.18 8.94 -0.75
N HIS A 57 -8.26 8.68 -1.50
CA HIS A 57 -8.63 7.36 -1.97
C HIS A 57 -8.07 7.13 -3.36
N VAL A 58 -7.30 6.06 -3.56
CA VAL A 58 -6.77 5.69 -4.87
C VAL A 58 -7.41 4.37 -5.31
N GLN A 59 -8.04 4.39 -6.47
CA GLN A 59 -8.76 3.25 -7.04
C GLN A 59 -8.51 3.14 -8.54
N ASP A 60 -8.85 2.01 -9.13
CA ASP A 60 -8.89 1.85 -10.58
C ASP A 60 -10.25 2.26 -11.18
N GLU A 61 -10.39 2.12 -12.51
CA GLU A 61 -11.64 2.44 -13.24
C GLU A 61 -12.82 1.55 -12.83
N ASP A 62 -12.56 0.37 -12.27
CA ASP A 62 -13.57 -0.56 -11.77
C ASP A 62 -13.94 -0.29 -10.30
N GLY A 63 -13.26 0.67 -9.65
CA GLY A 63 -13.45 1.04 -8.25
C GLY A 63 -12.69 0.13 -7.27
N ALA A 64 -11.77 -0.70 -7.76
CA ALA A 64 -10.94 -1.50 -6.88
C ALA A 64 -9.81 -0.65 -6.26
N ALA A 65 -9.60 -0.80 -4.96
CA ALA A 65 -8.60 -0.07 -4.21
C ALA A 65 -7.18 -0.39 -4.68
N ILE A 66 -6.34 0.64 -4.80
CA ILE A 66 -4.94 0.51 -5.19
C ILE A 66 -4.06 0.79 -3.98
N ALA A 67 -3.46 -0.27 -3.43
CA ALA A 67 -2.50 -0.19 -2.33
C ALA A 67 -1.09 0.16 -2.84
N GLY A 68 -0.29 0.81 -1.98
CA GLY A 68 1.12 1.09 -2.25
C GLY A 68 1.36 2.23 -3.25
N ALA A 69 0.33 2.99 -3.62
CA ALA A 69 0.51 4.21 -4.41
C ALA A 69 1.20 5.28 -3.56
N MET A 70 2.28 5.86 -4.07
CA MET A 70 2.95 6.97 -3.41
C MET A 70 2.33 8.29 -3.85
N VAL A 71 1.64 8.93 -2.93
CA VAL A 71 1.02 10.24 -3.10
C VAL A 71 1.70 11.29 -2.22
N GLN A 72 1.47 12.55 -2.50
CA GLN A 72 1.90 13.65 -1.65
C GLN A 72 0.84 14.75 -1.62
N ILE A 73 0.77 15.45 -0.51
CA ILE A 73 0.05 16.71 -0.39
C ILE A 73 1.05 17.85 -0.28
N CYS A 74 0.84 18.91 -1.03
CA CYS A 74 1.76 20.04 -1.11
C CYS A 74 1.02 21.36 -0.90
N MET A 75 1.63 22.23 -0.08
CA MET A 75 1.37 23.67 -0.03
C MET A 75 2.72 24.37 -0.24
N ASP A 76 3.38 24.85 0.81
CA ASP A 76 4.76 25.34 0.75
C ASP A 76 5.79 24.20 0.82
N THR A 77 5.43 23.13 1.49
CA THR A 77 6.24 21.90 1.62
C THR A 77 5.36 20.71 1.25
N CYS A 78 5.95 19.71 0.61
CA CYS A 78 5.25 18.48 0.27
C CYS A 78 5.45 17.43 1.35
N LEU A 79 4.36 16.76 1.71
CA LEU A 79 4.33 15.63 2.65
C LEU A 79 3.97 14.37 1.86
N PRO A 80 4.88 13.39 1.80
CA PRO A 80 4.61 12.11 1.14
C PRO A 80 3.78 11.18 2.03
N GLY A 81 2.98 10.33 1.40
CA GLY A 81 2.24 9.24 2.02
C GLY A 81 2.09 8.08 1.06
N MET A 82 1.67 6.94 1.58
CA MET A 82 1.44 5.72 0.80
C MET A 82 0.05 5.20 1.09
N THR A 83 -0.64 4.71 0.07
CA THR A 83 -1.95 4.10 0.26
C THR A 83 -1.84 2.73 0.95
N ASP A 84 -2.75 2.49 1.88
CA ASP A 84 -2.93 1.22 2.58
C ASP A 84 -3.61 0.15 1.70
N ALA A 85 -3.99 -0.99 2.29
CA ALA A 85 -4.64 -2.09 1.58
C ALA A 85 -6.02 -1.73 1.03
N GLU A 86 -6.68 -0.74 1.62
CA GLU A 86 -7.97 -0.18 1.23
C GLU A 86 -7.83 0.98 0.23
N GLY A 87 -6.59 1.30 -0.18
CA GLY A 87 -6.30 2.37 -1.13
C GLY A 87 -6.31 3.78 -0.52
N ASN A 88 -6.19 3.92 0.79
CA ASN A 88 -6.29 5.19 1.50
C ASN A 88 -4.91 5.71 1.92
N ALA A 89 -4.61 6.97 1.65
CA ALA A 89 -3.52 7.71 2.27
C ALA A 89 -4.09 8.83 3.14
N VAL A 90 -3.73 8.85 4.42
CA VAL A 90 -4.30 9.74 5.43
C VAL A 90 -3.23 10.72 5.94
N PHE A 91 -3.59 12.00 5.98
CA PHE A 91 -2.73 13.09 6.44
C PHE A 91 -3.44 13.92 7.51
N THR A 92 -2.84 14.09 8.66
CA THR A 92 -3.35 14.97 9.73
C THR A 92 -2.45 16.20 9.82
N VAL A 93 -2.93 17.32 9.27
CA VAL A 93 -2.18 18.56 9.06
C VAL A 93 -3.03 19.78 9.39
N ASP A 94 -2.46 20.97 9.38
CA ASP A 94 -3.21 22.21 9.53
C ASP A 94 -4.18 22.37 8.35
N GLU A 95 -5.33 23.02 8.57
CA GLU A 95 -6.30 23.27 7.52
C GLU A 95 -5.71 24.20 6.45
N ALA A 96 -5.66 23.73 5.20
CA ALA A 96 -5.19 24.52 4.06
C ALA A 96 -5.65 23.93 2.72
N ASP A 97 -5.50 24.70 1.65
CA ASP A 97 -5.74 24.25 0.28
C ASP A 97 -4.53 23.44 -0.24
N TYR A 98 -4.53 22.15 0.05
CA TYR A 98 -3.48 21.27 -0.41
C TYR A 98 -3.70 20.82 -1.85
N LYS A 99 -2.59 20.83 -2.61
CA LYS A 99 -2.48 20.16 -3.90
C LYS A 99 -2.06 18.71 -3.66
N VAL A 100 -2.68 17.77 -4.36
CA VAL A 100 -2.40 16.35 -4.35
C VAL A 100 -1.72 15.95 -5.65
N SER A 101 -0.70 15.13 -5.58
CA SER A 101 -0.08 14.52 -6.76
C SER A 101 0.50 13.15 -6.42
N PHE A 102 0.72 12.31 -7.44
CA PHE A 102 1.49 11.08 -7.26
C PHE A 102 2.99 11.39 -7.31
N LEU A 103 3.74 10.87 -6.35
CA LEU A 103 5.21 10.82 -6.40
C LEU A 103 5.66 9.73 -7.37
N THR A 104 4.97 8.59 -7.33
CA THR A 104 5.22 7.45 -8.20
C THR A 104 3.91 6.73 -8.43
N LEU A 105 3.57 6.52 -9.70
CA LEU A 105 2.44 5.67 -10.05
C LEU A 105 2.76 4.21 -9.71
N PRO A 106 1.79 3.45 -9.21
CA PRO A 106 1.93 2.01 -9.05
C PRO A 106 2.24 1.33 -10.38
N ALA A 107 3.01 0.24 -10.35
CA ALA A 107 3.35 -0.50 -11.56
C ALA A 107 2.08 -1.04 -12.25
N GLY A 108 1.97 -0.85 -13.55
CA GLY A 108 0.82 -1.27 -14.35
C GLY A 108 -0.37 -0.30 -14.33
N TYR A 109 -0.15 0.93 -13.85
CA TYR A 109 -1.18 1.97 -13.83
C TYR A 109 -0.69 3.26 -14.49
N THR A 110 -1.62 3.98 -15.11
CA THR A 110 -1.42 5.30 -15.69
C THR A 110 -2.55 6.25 -15.29
N TYR A 111 -2.40 7.54 -15.56
CA TYR A 111 -3.47 8.50 -15.33
C TYR A 111 -4.65 8.27 -16.28
N THR A 112 -5.86 8.49 -15.79
CA THR A 112 -7.09 8.48 -16.62
C THR A 112 -7.26 9.76 -17.42
N THR A 113 -6.58 10.84 -17.04
CA THR A 113 -6.62 12.18 -17.63
C THR A 113 -5.20 12.71 -17.84
N ASP A 114 -5.07 13.86 -18.52
CA ASP A 114 -3.78 14.57 -18.65
C ASP A 114 -3.43 15.37 -17.38
N GLU A 115 -4.34 15.41 -16.39
CA GLU A 115 -4.12 16.09 -15.11
C GLU A 115 -3.25 15.23 -14.21
N THR A 116 -2.22 15.84 -13.65
CA THR A 116 -1.27 15.22 -12.70
C THR A 116 -1.30 15.88 -11.32
N GLU A 117 -2.09 16.94 -11.17
CA GLU A 117 -2.28 17.70 -9.94
C GLU A 117 -3.78 17.80 -9.64
N PHE A 118 -4.14 17.52 -8.40
CA PHE A 118 -5.51 17.47 -7.93
C PHE A 118 -5.64 18.34 -6.68
N TYR A 119 -6.86 18.81 -6.38
CA TYR A 119 -7.13 19.69 -5.25
C TYR A 119 -8.32 19.18 -4.45
N PHE A 120 -8.32 19.40 -3.14
CA PHE A 120 -9.44 19.01 -2.29
C PHE A 120 -10.68 19.90 -2.47
N ASP A 121 -10.50 21.14 -3.00
CA ASP A 121 -11.58 22.10 -3.26
C ASP A 121 -12.50 22.35 -2.06
N GLY A 122 -11.91 22.44 -0.88
CA GLY A 122 -12.63 22.63 0.39
C GLY A 122 -13.21 21.36 1.00
N ALA A 123 -13.02 20.18 0.36
CA ALA A 123 -13.31 18.88 0.95
C ALA A 123 -12.13 18.39 1.81
N THR A 124 -12.34 17.37 2.61
CA THR A 124 -11.28 16.67 3.35
C THR A 124 -10.97 15.29 2.77
N GLU A 125 -11.70 14.89 1.74
CA GLU A 125 -11.54 13.62 1.05
C GLU A 125 -11.52 13.85 -0.46
N ILE A 126 -10.64 13.11 -1.16
CA ILE A 126 -10.56 13.12 -2.62
C ILE A 126 -10.36 11.69 -3.12
N THR A 127 -10.98 11.36 -4.25
CA THR A 127 -10.79 10.08 -4.93
C THR A 127 -10.02 10.29 -6.21
N LEU A 128 -8.90 9.58 -6.35
CA LEU A 128 -8.07 9.56 -7.54
C LEU A 128 -8.25 8.22 -8.25
N THR A 129 -8.61 8.27 -9.52
CA THR A 129 -8.81 7.07 -10.33
C THR A 129 -7.65 6.91 -11.31
N LEU A 130 -7.06 5.72 -11.33
CA LEU A 130 -6.02 5.33 -12.25
C LEU A 130 -6.55 4.28 -13.22
N LYS A 131 -5.95 4.22 -14.39
CA LYS A 131 -6.25 3.22 -15.43
C LYS A 131 -5.18 2.15 -15.44
N ALA A 132 -5.59 0.88 -15.49
CA ALA A 132 -4.69 -0.23 -15.74
C ALA A 132 -4.13 -0.19 -17.19
N GLU A 133 -2.83 -0.43 -17.37
CA GLU A 133 -2.14 -0.49 -18.67
C GLU A 133 -2.31 -1.84 -19.36
#